data_dba1af17eb5d309ce15c05ae277d1956
#
_entry.id   dba1af17eb5d309ce15c05ae277d1956
#
_cell.length_a   1.000
_cell.length_b   1.000
_cell.length_c   1.000
_cell.angle_alpha   90.00
_cell.angle_beta   90.00
_cell.angle_gamma   90.00
#
_symmetry.space_group_name_H-M   'P 1'
#
loop_
_entity.id
_entity.type
_entity.pdbx_description
1 polymer ?
#
loop_
_entity_poly.entity_id
_entity_poly.type
_entity_poly.pdbx_seq_one_letter_code
_entity_poly.pdbx_strand_id
1 'polypeptide(L)'
;MKEYPVQRAAVLKPKPDPDTLVFGKTFTDHMVIMDYTAGQGWHDGRIVPYGPLALEPSAMVLHYAQEVFEGLKAYRGPDGGVQLFRPMENVRRINSSCERMCIPPLPEEDALAAIEQLVRLEAGWVPSKPGTSLYIRPFIIATTPSLGVHAAHDYLFCIITCPVGAYYAEGINPVKIYVENEDVRAVKGGTGYTKCGGNYAASIRAGERAEQNGYAQVLWLDGVHRKYIEEVGSMNVMFQVGDTVLTPELTGSVLPGITRKSCLELLKSWGLKVEERLITAQELFDAGADGTLKEAWGTGTAAVISPIGEMGWEDQHVVVHGGKIGPLAQRLYDNLTGIQWGTRPDPFGWVVKR
;
A
#
# COMPACT_ATOMS: atom_id res chain seq x y z
N MET A 1 22.55 -0.80 -15.65
CA MET A 1 21.11 -1.02 -15.41
C MET A 1 20.53 -1.64 -16.66
N LYS A 2 19.66 -2.65 -16.52
CA LYS A 2 18.99 -3.27 -17.67
C LYS A 2 18.07 -2.24 -18.34
N GLU A 3 18.07 -2.18 -19.66
CA GLU A 3 17.14 -1.35 -20.44
C GLU A 3 16.19 -2.26 -21.20
N TYR A 4 14.92 -1.89 -21.18
CA TYR A 4 13.84 -2.59 -21.87
C TYR A 4 13.50 -1.85 -23.18
N PRO A 5 13.23 -2.58 -24.28
CA PRO A 5 12.78 -1.96 -25.50
C PRO A 5 11.48 -1.20 -25.28
N VAL A 6 11.36 -0.03 -25.93
CA VAL A 6 10.22 0.86 -25.80
C VAL A 6 9.48 0.97 -27.12
N GLN A 7 8.25 0.51 -27.13
CA GLN A 7 7.27 0.81 -28.17
C GLN A 7 6.48 2.05 -27.72
N ARG A 8 6.69 3.17 -28.39
CA ARG A 8 5.98 4.41 -28.03
C ARG A 8 4.54 4.41 -28.49
N ALA A 9 3.64 4.99 -27.71
CA ALA A 9 2.27 5.24 -28.10
C ALA A 9 2.25 6.21 -29.31
N ALA A 10 1.44 5.90 -30.32
CA ALA A 10 1.33 6.72 -31.53
C ALA A 10 0.71 8.10 -31.23
N VAL A 11 -0.19 8.14 -30.24
CA VAL A 11 -0.84 9.38 -29.78
C VAL A 11 -0.75 9.40 -28.24
N LEU A 12 -0.20 10.48 -27.70
CA LEU A 12 -0.13 10.69 -26.26
C LEU A 12 -1.46 11.28 -25.76
N LYS A 13 -1.89 10.82 -24.59
CA LYS A 13 -3.10 11.32 -23.93
C LYS A 13 -2.89 12.74 -23.39
N PRO A 14 -3.93 13.58 -23.36
CA PRO A 14 -3.88 14.84 -22.63
C PRO A 14 -3.70 14.56 -21.14
N LYS A 15 -2.86 15.36 -20.49
CA LYS A 15 -2.67 15.23 -19.04
C LYS A 15 -3.84 15.88 -18.30
N PRO A 16 -4.40 15.20 -17.29
CA PRO A 16 -5.52 15.74 -16.53
C PRO A 16 -5.07 16.95 -15.68
N ASP A 17 -6.03 17.79 -15.35
CA ASP A 17 -5.83 18.84 -14.35
C ASP A 17 -5.50 18.19 -12.99
N PRO A 18 -4.41 18.61 -12.32
CA PRO A 18 -4.05 18.09 -10.99
C PRO A 18 -5.14 18.22 -9.92
N ASP A 19 -6.09 19.14 -10.09
CA ASP A 19 -7.21 19.34 -9.16
C ASP A 19 -8.34 18.33 -9.32
N THR A 20 -8.37 17.61 -10.45
CA THR A 20 -9.41 16.62 -10.77
C THR A 20 -8.93 15.18 -10.67
N LEU A 21 -7.73 14.96 -10.14
CA LEU A 21 -7.14 13.63 -10.06
C LEU A 21 -7.89 12.74 -9.06
N VAL A 22 -8.39 11.61 -9.55
CA VAL A 22 -9.03 10.57 -8.74
C VAL A 22 -8.18 9.30 -8.80
N PHE A 23 -7.95 8.67 -7.65
CA PHE A 23 -7.15 7.45 -7.55
C PHE A 23 -7.68 6.35 -8.47
N GLY A 24 -6.78 5.80 -9.31
CA GLY A 24 -7.06 4.64 -10.17
C GLY A 24 -8.02 4.89 -11.36
N LYS A 25 -8.28 6.15 -11.76
CA LYS A 25 -9.17 6.47 -12.88
C LYS A 25 -8.45 6.84 -14.17
N THR A 26 -7.32 7.54 -14.08
CA THR A 26 -6.55 7.97 -15.25
C THR A 26 -5.21 7.24 -15.28
N PHE A 27 -4.89 6.61 -16.41
CA PHE A 27 -3.63 5.88 -16.58
C PHE A 27 -2.74 6.58 -17.59
N THR A 28 -1.42 6.47 -17.41
CA THR A 28 -0.41 7.06 -18.29
C THR A 28 -0.40 6.43 -19.68
N ASP A 29 0.53 6.84 -20.53
CA ASP A 29 0.57 6.43 -21.92
C ASP A 29 1.15 5.03 -22.13
N HIS A 30 2.01 4.56 -21.23
CA HIS A 30 2.72 3.30 -21.39
C HIS A 30 2.61 2.41 -20.14
N MET A 31 2.91 1.13 -20.30
CA MET A 31 3.00 0.10 -19.26
C MET A 31 4.20 -0.82 -19.52
N VAL A 32 4.74 -1.42 -18.46
CA VAL A 32 5.71 -2.51 -18.59
C VAL A 32 4.97 -3.83 -18.72
N ILE A 33 5.49 -4.71 -19.55
CA ILE A 33 5.11 -6.13 -19.62
C ILE A 33 6.38 -6.97 -19.64
N MET A 34 6.38 -8.07 -18.88
CA MET A 34 7.41 -9.09 -18.91
C MET A 34 6.75 -10.45 -18.73
N ASP A 35 7.08 -11.39 -19.59
CA ASP A 35 6.52 -12.73 -19.59
C ASP A 35 7.38 -13.68 -18.74
N TYR A 36 6.78 -14.71 -18.18
CA TYR A 36 7.47 -15.85 -17.57
C TYR A 36 6.93 -17.14 -18.13
N THR A 37 7.81 -18.03 -18.51
CA THR A 37 7.49 -19.41 -18.89
C THR A 37 8.39 -20.38 -18.11
N ALA A 38 7.80 -21.44 -17.58
CA ALA A 38 8.55 -22.46 -16.86
C ALA A 38 9.67 -23.08 -17.74
N GLY A 39 10.88 -23.14 -17.19
CA GLY A 39 12.07 -23.59 -17.92
C GLY A 39 12.81 -22.48 -18.67
N GLN A 40 12.18 -21.35 -18.97
CA GLN A 40 12.82 -20.18 -19.60
C GLN A 40 13.09 -19.05 -18.58
N GLY A 41 12.26 -18.94 -17.55
CA GLY A 41 12.31 -17.84 -16.57
C GLY A 41 11.62 -16.59 -17.06
N TRP A 42 11.94 -15.43 -16.47
CA TRP A 42 11.43 -14.11 -16.87
C TRP A 42 12.10 -13.64 -18.16
N HIS A 43 11.32 -13.31 -19.18
CA HIS A 43 11.78 -12.97 -20.53
C HIS A 43 10.93 -11.89 -21.18
N ASP A 44 11.32 -11.41 -22.36
CA ASP A 44 10.61 -10.45 -23.22
C ASP A 44 10.11 -9.19 -22.50
N GLY A 45 10.88 -8.72 -21.50
CA GLY A 45 10.59 -7.46 -20.82
C GLY A 45 10.59 -6.28 -21.79
N ARG A 46 9.49 -5.49 -21.79
CA ARG A 46 9.26 -4.40 -22.75
C ARG A 46 8.33 -3.33 -22.16
N ILE A 47 8.45 -2.11 -22.67
CA ILE A 47 7.51 -1.02 -22.40
C ILE A 47 6.66 -0.83 -23.65
N VAL A 48 5.34 -0.89 -23.48
CA VAL A 48 4.37 -0.82 -24.59
C VAL A 48 3.28 0.22 -24.27
N PRO A 49 2.50 0.68 -25.26
CA PRO A 49 1.34 1.52 -25.00
C PRO A 49 0.38 0.87 -24.00
N TYR A 50 -0.16 1.66 -23.07
CA TYR A 50 -1.17 1.20 -22.13
C TYR A 50 -2.43 0.72 -22.88
N GLY A 51 -2.85 -0.51 -22.63
CA GLY A 51 -3.99 -1.12 -23.27
C GLY A 51 -4.48 -2.40 -22.58
N PRO A 52 -5.49 -3.06 -23.13
CA PRO A 52 -6.01 -4.32 -22.62
C PRO A 52 -4.95 -5.43 -22.63
N LEU A 53 -5.02 -6.32 -21.64
CA LEU A 53 -4.27 -7.58 -21.62
C LEU A 53 -5.17 -8.68 -22.23
N ALA A 54 -4.67 -9.41 -23.22
CA ALA A 54 -5.35 -10.57 -23.76
C ALA A 54 -5.06 -11.80 -22.90
N LEU A 55 -6.10 -12.40 -22.32
CA LEU A 55 -6.02 -13.59 -21.49
C LEU A 55 -6.99 -14.65 -22.01
N GLU A 56 -6.57 -15.91 -21.97
CA GLU A 56 -7.49 -17.01 -22.16
C GLU A 56 -8.55 -17.04 -21.06
N PRO A 57 -9.83 -17.34 -21.36
CA PRO A 57 -10.88 -17.42 -20.34
C PRO A 57 -10.56 -18.42 -19.23
N SER A 58 -9.73 -19.42 -19.50
CA SER A 58 -9.26 -20.43 -18.54
C SER A 58 -7.99 -20.02 -17.80
N ALA A 59 -7.48 -18.79 -17.98
CA ALA A 59 -6.30 -18.33 -17.24
C ALA A 59 -6.53 -18.43 -15.71
N MET A 60 -5.60 -19.07 -15.02
CA MET A 60 -5.75 -19.44 -13.61
C MET A 60 -6.03 -18.25 -12.69
N VAL A 61 -5.52 -17.05 -13.01
CA VAL A 61 -5.81 -15.84 -12.22
C VAL A 61 -7.30 -15.53 -12.14
N LEU A 62 -8.07 -15.81 -13.18
CA LEU A 62 -9.52 -15.56 -13.26
C LEU A 62 -10.34 -16.48 -12.35
N HIS A 63 -9.78 -17.63 -11.97
CA HIS A 63 -10.48 -18.67 -11.19
C HIS A 63 -9.93 -18.82 -9.77
N TYR A 64 -8.62 -18.67 -9.59
CA TYR A 64 -7.95 -18.97 -8.31
C TYR A 64 -7.22 -17.79 -7.72
N ALA A 65 -7.29 -16.61 -8.36
CA ALA A 65 -6.65 -15.39 -7.90
C ALA A 65 -5.16 -15.58 -7.53
N GLN A 66 -4.43 -16.45 -8.29
CA GLN A 66 -2.99 -16.57 -8.11
C GLN A 66 -2.33 -15.34 -8.73
N GLU A 67 -2.22 -14.31 -7.91
CA GLU A 67 -1.67 -13.01 -8.28
C GLU A 67 -1.07 -12.31 -7.05
N VAL A 68 -0.17 -11.36 -7.29
CA VAL A 68 0.38 -10.45 -6.29
C VAL A 68 0.53 -9.06 -6.90
N PHE A 69 0.48 -8.04 -6.05
CA PHE A 69 0.67 -6.68 -6.52
C PHE A 69 1.44 -5.82 -5.52
N GLU A 70 1.90 -4.67 -5.99
CA GLU A 70 2.56 -3.66 -5.19
C GLU A 70 1.97 -2.28 -5.41
N GLY A 71 2.38 -1.35 -4.56
CA GLY A 71 2.01 0.05 -4.68
C GLY A 71 3.08 0.96 -4.11
N LEU A 72 3.65 1.80 -4.96
CA LEU A 72 4.59 2.84 -4.59
C LEU A 72 4.27 4.13 -5.37
N LYS A 73 4.98 5.20 -5.07
CA LYS A 73 4.73 6.51 -5.69
C LYS A 73 6.02 7.14 -6.20
N ALA A 74 5.90 7.87 -7.30
CA ALA A 74 6.90 8.83 -7.75
C ALA A 74 6.43 10.25 -7.48
N TYR A 75 7.36 11.09 -7.06
CA TYR A 75 7.11 12.46 -6.63
C TYR A 75 7.93 13.45 -7.45
N ARG A 76 7.39 14.65 -7.65
CA ARG A 76 8.11 15.77 -8.25
C ARG A 76 8.88 16.49 -7.17
N GLY A 77 10.22 16.41 -7.21
CA GLY A 77 11.08 17.13 -6.29
C GLY A 77 11.11 18.66 -6.54
N PRO A 78 11.61 19.45 -5.59
CA PRO A 78 11.71 20.91 -5.72
C PRO A 78 12.64 21.36 -6.86
N ASP A 79 13.58 20.50 -7.25
CA ASP A 79 14.50 20.70 -8.38
C ASP A 79 13.87 20.36 -9.75
N GLY A 80 12.58 19.96 -9.76
CA GLY A 80 11.87 19.49 -10.94
C GLY A 80 12.20 18.06 -11.35
N GLY A 81 13.13 17.39 -10.67
CA GLY A 81 13.46 15.99 -10.86
C GLY A 81 12.35 15.07 -10.35
N VAL A 82 12.40 13.80 -10.74
CA VAL A 82 11.51 12.77 -10.25
C VAL A 82 12.23 11.90 -9.23
N GLN A 83 11.54 11.53 -8.17
CA GLN A 83 12.11 10.70 -7.12
C GLN A 83 11.13 9.61 -6.65
N LEU A 84 11.71 8.48 -6.23
CA LEU A 84 11.01 7.33 -5.68
C LEU A 84 11.34 7.19 -4.19
N PHE A 85 10.41 6.70 -3.40
CA PHE A 85 10.59 6.46 -1.97
C PHE A 85 10.71 4.98 -1.69
N ARG A 86 11.90 4.51 -1.23
CA ARG A 86 12.21 3.11 -0.85
C ARG A 86 11.81 2.06 -1.91
N PRO A 87 12.02 2.26 -3.22
CA PRO A 87 11.47 1.38 -4.26
C PRO A 87 11.96 -0.06 -4.14
N MET A 88 13.20 -0.29 -3.67
CA MET A 88 13.74 -1.63 -3.48
C MET A 88 12.99 -2.42 -2.39
N GLU A 89 12.45 -1.76 -1.38
CA GLU A 89 11.62 -2.42 -0.36
C GLU A 89 10.31 -2.98 -0.97
N ASN A 90 9.73 -2.27 -1.94
CA ASN A 90 8.58 -2.76 -2.69
C ASN A 90 8.95 -3.97 -3.56
N VAL A 91 10.10 -3.93 -4.24
CA VAL A 91 10.61 -5.06 -5.03
C VAL A 91 10.84 -6.30 -4.17
N ARG A 92 11.42 -6.14 -3.00
CA ARG A 92 11.62 -7.26 -2.06
C ARG A 92 10.30 -7.79 -1.51
N ARG A 93 9.33 -6.92 -1.26
CA ARG A 93 8.03 -7.33 -0.72
C ARG A 93 7.17 -8.04 -1.77
N ILE A 94 7.18 -7.64 -3.04
CA ILE A 94 6.50 -8.41 -4.09
C ILE A 94 7.09 -9.81 -4.19
N ASN A 95 8.43 -9.98 -4.07
CA ASN A 95 9.08 -11.29 -4.06
C ASN A 95 8.70 -12.12 -2.83
N SER A 96 8.60 -11.52 -1.65
CA SER A 96 8.06 -12.21 -0.47
C SER A 96 6.62 -12.67 -0.67
N SER A 97 5.80 -11.87 -1.36
CA SER A 97 4.44 -12.27 -1.72
C SER A 97 4.44 -13.40 -2.76
N CYS A 98 5.35 -13.34 -3.74
CA CYS A 98 5.54 -14.40 -4.75
C CYS A 98 5.88 -15.75 -4.10
N GLU A 99 6.80 -15.75 -3.15
CA GLU A 99 7.19 -16.96 -2.42
C GLU A 99 5.97 -17.66 -1.78
N ARG A 100 5.14 -16.89 -1.08
CA ARG A 100 3.92 -17.45 -0.44
C ARG A 100 2.90 -17.95 -1.45
N MET A 101 2.79 -17.29 -2.62
CA MET A 101 1.81 -17.61 -3.66
C MET A 101 2.33 -18.63 -4.68
N CYS A 102 3.53 -19.20 -4.47
CA CYS A 102 4.20 -20.10 -5.41
C CYS A 102 4.36 -19.47 -6.80
N ILE A 103 4.63 -18.17 -6.85
CA ILE A 103 4.97 -17.42 -8.07
C ILE A 103 6.49 -17.30 -8.14
N PRO A 104 7.12 -17.51 -9.31
CA PRO A 104 8.56 -17.31 -9.46
C PRO A 104 8.99 -15.89 -9.10
N PRO A 105 10.03 -15.70 -8.27
CA PRO A 105 10.48 -14.36 -7.89
C PRO A 105 11.01 -13.58 -9.09
N LEU A 106 10.79 -12.28 -9.09
CA LEU A 106 11.42 -11.36 -10.04
C LEU A 106 12.88 -11.14 -9.67
N PRO A 107 13.83 -11.10 -10.65
CA PRO A 107 15.15 -10.55 -10.39
C PRO A 107 15.03 -9.11 -9.88
N GLU A 108 15.54 -8.84 -8.68
CA GLU A 108 15.29 -7.54 -7.98
C GLU A 108 15.77 -6.34 -8.81
N GLU A 109 16.96 -6.44 -9.40
CA GLU A 109 17.54 -5.37 -10.22
C GLU A 109 16.75 -5.13 -11.51
N ASP A 110 16.20 -6.18 -12.10
CA ASP A 110 15.36 -6.10 -13.30
C ASP A 110 14.02 -5.42 -13.00
N ALA A 111 13.38 -5.83 -11.92
CA ALA A 111 12.12 -5.22 -11.49
C ALA A 111 12.29 -3.74 -11.14
N LEU A 112 13.37 -3.37 -10.42
CA LEU A 112 13.69 -1.98 -10.13
C LEU A 112 13.97 -1.18 -11.41
N ALA A 113 14.77 -1.73 -12.33
CA ALA A 113 15.08 -1.10 -13.61
C ALA A 113 13.81 -0.83 -14.43
N ALA A 114 12.87 -1.77 -14.45
CA ALA A 114 11.58 -1.62 -15.13
C ALA A 114 10.75 -0.47 -14.54
N ILE A 115 10.66 -0.40 -13.20
CA ILE A 115 9.97 0.71 -12.50
C ILE A 115 10.60 2.05 -12.86
N GLU A 116 11.92 2.16 -12.75
CA GLU A 116 12.65 3.39 -13.00
C GLU A 116 12.58 3.85 -14.45
N GLN A 117 12.66 2.91 -15.40
CA GLN A 117 12.58 3.25 -16.82
C GLN A 117 11.18 3.72 -17.20
N LEU A 118 10.12 3.06 -16.71
CA LEU A 118 8.75 3.51 -16.93
C LEU A 118 8.53 4.91 -16.33
N VAL A 119 8.98 5.14 -15.10
CA VAL A 119 8.84 6.45 -14.45
C VAL A 119 9.58 7.56 -15.21
N ARG A 120 10.78 7.27 -15.73
CA ARG A 120 11.50 8.24 -16.59
C ARG A 120 10.75 8.53 -17.88
N LEU A 121 10.20 7.51 -18.53
CA LEU A 121 9.40 7.67 -19.75
C LEU A 121 8.15 8.52 -19.50
N GLU A 122 7.50 8.27 -18.37
CA GLU A 122 6.25 8.90 -17.94
C GLU A 122 6.49 10.12 -17.03
N ALA A 123 7.71 10.66 -16.96
CA ALA A 123 8.06 11.77 -16.08
C ALA A 123 7.11 12.97 -16.22
N GLY A 124 6.62 13.24 -17.43
CA GLY A 124 5.64 14.30 -17.68
C GLY A 124 4.26 14.08 -17.04
N TRP A 125 3.97 12.85 -16.55
CA TRP A 125 2.74 12.52 -15.83
C TRP A 125 2.88 12.65 -14.31
N VAL A 126 4.09 12.85 -13.77
CA VAL A 126 4.30 13.10 -12.35
C VAL A 126 3.82 14.52 -12.03
N PRO A 127 2.71 14.70 -11.30
CA PRO A 127 2.18 16.02 -11.04
C PRO A 127 3.12 16.81 -10.11
N SER A 128 3.07 18.15 -10.20
CA SER A 128 3.88 19.06 -9.37
C SER A 128 3.11 19.73 -8.24
N LYS A 129 1.78 19.61 -8.21
CA LYS A 129 0.96 20.20 -7.16
C LYS A 129 1.24 19.51 -5.82
N PRO A 130 1.42 20.23 -4.70
CA PRO A 130 1.55 19.63 -3.38
C PRO A 130 0.42 18.64 -3.08
N GLY A 131 0.76 17.48 -2.48
CA GLY A 131 -0.19 16.41 -2.19
C GLY A 131 -0.43 15.43 -3.34
N THR A 132 0.00 15.75 -4.56
CA THR A 132 -0.16 14.87 -5.73
C THR A 132 1.06 13.97 -5.93
N SER A 133 0.92 12.90 -6.70
CA SER A 133 2.02 11.99 -7.04
C SER A 133 1.65 11.12 -8.23
N LEU A 134 2.61 10.40 -8.80
CA LEU A 134 2.36 9.33 -9.74
C LEU A 134 2.35 8.00 -8.99
N TYR A 135 1.18 7.35 -8.90
CA TYR A 135 1.06 6.03 -8.30
C TYR A 135 1.53 4.97 -9.29
N ILE A 136 2.33 4.03 -8.82
CA ILE A 136 2.92 2.93 -9.59
C ILE A 136 2.35 1.63 -9.06
N ARG A 137 1.77 0.80 -9.94
CA ARG A 137 1.15 -0.48 -9.64
C ARG A 137 1.86 -1.61 -10.37
N PRO A 138 2.93 -2.18 -9.81
CA PRO A 138 3.44 -3.48 -10.26
C PRO A 138 2.49 -4.59 -9.83
N PHE A 139 2.30 -5.58 -10.69
CA PHE A 139 1.54 -6.80 -10.35
C PHE A 139 1.99 -7.98 -11.19
N ILE A 140 1.76 -9.20 -10.68
CA ILE A 140 2.02 -10.45 -11.37
C ILE A 140 0.74 -11.27 -11.35
N ILE A 141 0.36 -11.83 -12.49
CA ILE A 141 -0.82 -12.70 -12.64
C ILE A 141 -0.42 -14.03 -13.28
N ALA A 142 -1.04 -15.12 -12.82
CA ALA A 142 -0.91 -16.44 -13.44
C ALA A 142 -1.74 -16.48 -14.74
N THR A 143 -1.08 -16.74 -15.86
CA THR A 143 -1.70 -16.74 -17.18
C THR A 143 -1.91 -18.12 -17.77
N THR A 144 -1.39 -19.19 -17.15
CA THR A 144 -1.57 -20.58 -17.57
C THR A 144 -3.06 -20.89 -17.79
N PRO A 145 -3.46 -21.36 -18.98
CA PRO A 145 -4.85 -21.72 -19.27
C PRO A 145 -5.17 -23.11 -18.69
N SER A 146 -5.66 -23.15 -17.46
CA SER A 146 -5.99 -24.40 -16.76
C SER A 146 -7.06 -24.18 -15.69
N LEU A 147 -7.99 -25.12 -15.59
CA LEU A 147 -8.96 -25.21 -14.48
C LEU A 147 -8.50 -26.15 -13.36
N GLY A 148 -7.29 -26.69 -13.43
CA GLY A 148 -6.67 -27.48 -12.36
C GLY A 148 -6.04 -26.56 -11.30
N VAL A 149 -6.18 -26.92 -10.01
CA VAL A 149 -5.53 -26.17 -8.92
C VAL A 149 -4.10 -26.67 -8.71
N HIS A 150 -3.14 -25.92 -9.24
CA HIS A 150 -1.70 -26.17 -9.09
C HIS A 150 -0.96 -24.83 -9.24
N ALA A 151 0.35 -24.80 -8.98
CA ALA A 151 1.17 -23.64 -9.33
C ALA A 151 1.19 -23.46 -10.86
N ALA A 152 0.96 -22.26 -11.33
CA ALA A 152 0.98 -21.97 -12.76
C ALA A 152 2.38 -22.14 -13.35
N HIS A 153 2.44 -22.30 -14.67
CA HIS A 153 3.70 -22.43 -15.42
C HIS A 153 4.05 -21.17 -16.20
N ASP A 154 3.04 -20.30 -16.43
CA ASP A 154 3.17 -19.04 -17.14
C ASP A 154 2.61 -17.91 -16.31
N TYR A 155 3.35 -16.79 -16.29
CA TYR A 155 2.94 -15.58 -15.58
C TYR A 155 3.22 -14.35 -16.43
N LEU A 156 2.50 -13.27 -16.12
CA LEU A 156 2.71 -11.95 -16.68
C LEU A 156 3.04 -10.98 -15.54
N PHE A 157 4.20 -10.33 -15.58
CA PHE A 157 4.50 -9.15 -14.77
C PHE A 157 4.12 -7.90 -15.55
N CYS A 158 3.40 -7.01 -14.91
CA CYS A 158 2.97 -5.74 -15.50
C CYS A 158 3.17 -4.60 -14.51
N ILE A 159 3.52 -3.41 -15.03
CA ILE A 159 3.54 -2.17 -14.25
C ILE A 159 2.68 -1.15 -14.98
N ILE A 160 1.66 -0.64 -14.30
CA ILE A 160 0.83 0.48 -14.75
C ILE A 160 1.02 1.67 -13.82
N THR A 161 0.81 2.88 -14.33
CA THR A 161 0.95 4.11 -13.53
C THR A 161 -0.26 5.01 -13.72
N CYS A 162 -0.62 5.73 -12.64
CA CYS A 162 -1.70 6.70 -12.67
C CYS A 162 -1.35 7.93 -11.83
N PRO A 163 -1.56 9.16 -12.32
CA PRO A 163 -1.46 10.35 -11.50
C PRO A 163 -2.59 10.37 -10.48
N VAL A 164 -2.26 10.72 -9.25
CA VAL A 164 -3.21 10.74 -8.13
C VAL A 164 -3.15 12.08 -7.39
N GLY A 165 -4.30 12.55 -6.95
CA GLY A 165 -4.45 13.70 -6.08
C GLY A 165 -4.06 13.41 -4.64
N ALA A 166 -4.27 14.38 -3.77
CA ALA A 166 -4.21 14.16 -2.34
C ALA A 166 -5.25 13.10 -1.95
N TYR A 167 -4.87 12.15 -1.11
CA TYR A 167 -5.79 11.08 -0.67
C TYR A 167 -7.04 11.64 0.01
N TYR A 168 -6.85 12.71 0.77
CA TYR A 168 -7.93 13.52 1.34
C TYR A 168 -7.90 14.91 0.69
N ALA A 169 -8.98 15.31 0.01
CA ALA A 169 -9.06 16.58 -0.71
C ALA A 169 -8.90 17.81 0.21
N GLU A 170 -9.30 17.68 1.47
CA GLU A 170 -9.26 18.74 2.50
C GLU A 170 -8.04 18.60 3.45
N GLY A 171 -7.05 17.80 3.09
CA GLY A 171 -5.93 17.45 3.97
C GLY A 171 -6.17 16.16 4.77
N ILE A 172 -5.29 15.87 5.75
CA ILE A 172 -5.46 14.68 6.60
C ILE A 172 -6.56 14.93 7.64
N ASN A 173 -7.78 14.46 7.37
CA ASN A 173 -8.89 14.54 8.33
C ASN A 173 -9.01 13.24 9.13
N PRO A 174 -9.29 13.30 10.44
CA PRO A 174 -9.53 12.12 11.24
C PRO A 174 -10.75 11.33 10.76
N VAL A 175 -10.59 10.01 10.65
CA VAL A 175 -11.66 9.11 10.23
C VAL A 175 -12.28 8.40 11.42
N LYS A 176 -13.51 7.89 11.23
CA LYS A 176 -14.18 7.00 12.16
C LYS A 176 -13.95 5.56 11.73
N ILE A 177 -13.61 4.69 12.66
CA ILE A 177 -13.39 3.26 12.40
C ILE A 177 -14.25 2.40 13.31
N TYR A 178 -14.61 1.20 12.83
CA TYR A 178 -15.37 0.22 13.58
C TYR A 178 -14.55 -1.05 13.80
N VAL A 179 -14.54 -1.59 15.01
CA VAL A 179 -13.90 -2.89 15.31
C VAL A 179 -14.75 -4.01 14.74
N GLU A 180 -14.17 -4.77 13.81
CA GLU A 180 -14.88 -5.83 13.10
C GLU A 180 -14.91 -7.13 13.92
N ASN A 181 -16.11 -7.58 14.27
CA ASN A 181 -16.32 -8.76 15.12
C ASN A 181 -16.74 -10.02 14.34
N GLU A 182 -17.29 -9.88 13.13
CA GLU A 182 -17.85 -11.01 12.38
C GLU A 182 -16.88 -11.56 11.33
N ASP A 183 -16.37 -10.65 10.50
CA ASP A 183 -15.46 -11.01 9.42
C ASP A 183 -14.00 -10.97 9.89
N VAL A 184 -13.16 -11.75 9.23
CA VAL A 184 -11.71 -11.74 9.43
C VAL A 184 -11.02 -11.42 8.10
N ARG A 185 -10.01 -10.56 8.14
CA ARG A 185 -9.21 -10.23 6.97
C ARG A 185 -8.26 -11.36 6.59
N ALA A 186 -7.64 -11.97 7.57
CA ALA A 186 -6.60 -12.98 7.41
C ALA A 186 -6.44 -13.82 8.68
N VAL A 187 -5.73 -14.94 8.54
CA VAL A 187 -5.32 -15.78 9.67
C VAL A 187 -3.84 -16.12 9.55
N LYS A 188 -3.18 -16.38 10.68
CA LYS A 188 -1.81 -16.89 10.71
C LYS A 188 -1.72 -18.20 9.92
N GLY A 189 -0.73 -18.33 9.04
CA GLY A 189 -0.58 -19.46 8.12
C GLY A 189 -1.36 -19.31 6.80
N GLY A 190 -2.24 -18.31 6.69
CA GLY A 190 -2.89 -17.89 5.45
C GLY A 190 -2.01 -16.97 4.59
N THR A 191 -2.65 -16.08 3.86
CA THR A 191 -1.99 -15.14 2.92
C THR A 191 -1.89 -13.70 3.46
N GLY A 192 -2.25 -13.46 4.73
CA GLY A 192 -2.41 -12.11 5.28
C GLY A 192 -1.18 -11.19 5.20
N TYR A 193 0.03 -11.76 5.28
CA TYR A 193 1.27 -11.00 5.15
C TYR A 193 1.70 -10.77 3.69
N THR A 194 0.99 -11.36 2.73
CA THR A 194 1.22 -11.15 1.30
C THR A 194 0.34 -10.05 0.75
N LYS A 195 0.78 -9.42 -0.32
CA LYS A 195 -0.01 -8.42 -1.02
C LYS A 195 -0.68 -9.05 -2.24
N CYS A 196 -1.76 -9.83 -2.01
CA CYS A 196 -2.54 -10.55 -3.02
C CYS A 196 -4.02 -10.18 -2.95
N GLY A 197 -4.75 -10.25 -4.08
CA GLY A 197 -6.11 -9.78 -4.23
C GLY A 197 -7.13 -10.47 -3.33
N GLY A 198 -6.90 -11.75 -2.99
CA GLY A 198 -7.78 -12.49 -2.08
C GLY A 198 -7.98 -11.81 -0.72
N ASN A 199 -6.91 -11.21 -0.16
CA ASN A 199 -7.00 -10.48 1.10
C ASN A 199 -7.87 -9.21 0.97
N TYR A 200 -7.86 -8.57 -0.20
CA TYR A 200 -8.66 -7.37 -0.47
C TYR A 200 -10.11 -7.73 -0.77
N ALA A 201 -10.36 -8.78 -1.55
CA ALA A 201 -11.71 -9.28 -1.80
C ALA A 201 -12.41 -9.67 -0.49
N ALA A 202 -11.71 -10.32 0.44
CA ALA A 202 -12.25 -10.69 1.75
C ALA A 202 -12.66 -9.48 2.60
N SER A 203 -12.08 -8.30 2.36
CA SER A 203 -12.36 -7.09 3.14
C SER A 203 -13.58 -6.29 2.67
N ILE A 204 -14.13 -6.58 1.48
CA ILE A 204 -15.17 -5.76 0.85
C ILE A 204 -16.45 -5.74 1.69
N ARG A 205 -16.95 -6.91 2.12
CA ARG A 205 -18.22 -7.01 2.86
C ARG A 205 -18.20 -6.20 4.16
N ALA A 206 -17.15 -6.34 4.94
CA ALA A 206 -17.00 -5.59 6.18
C ALA A 206 -16.84 -4.07 5.93
N GLY A 207 -16.13 -3.70 4.87
CA GLY A 207 -15.99 -2.30 4.45
C GLY A 207 -17.33 -1.66 4.09
N GLU A 208 -18.13 -2.30 3.25
CA GLU A 208 -19.48 -1.86 2.88
C GLU A 208 -20.40 -1.71 4.10
N ARG A 209 -20.36 -2.69 5.03
CA ARG A 209 -21.13 -2.65 6.28
C ARG A 209 -20.69 -1.49 7.17
N ALA A 210 -19.41 -1.23 7.29
CA ALA A 210 -18.88 -0.10 8.05
C ALA A 210 -19.34 1.24 7.45
N GLU A 211 -19.25 1.41 6.14
CA GLU A 211 -19.69 2.61 5.43
C GLU A 211 -21.19 2.88 5.62
N GLN A 212 -22.04 1.87 5.51
CA GLN A 212 -23.49 1.96 5.77
C GLN A 212 -23.80 2.43 7.20
N ASN A 213 -22.90 2.17 8.15
CA ASN A 213 -23.02 2.59 9.55
C ASN A 213 -22.24 3.89 9.86
N GLY A 214 -21.75 4.60 8.84
CA GLY A 214 -21.07 5.90 9.00
C GLY A 214 -19.60 5.81 9.43
N TYR A 215 -18.97 4.65 9.30
CA TYR A 215 -17.54 4.45 9.54
C TYR A 215 -16.78 4.39 8.21
N ALA A 216 -15.61 5.01 8.17
CA ALA A 216 -14.78 5.03 6.97
C ALA A 216 -14.01 3.74 6.73
N GLN A 217 -13.67 3.01 7.80
CA GLN A 217 -12.85 1.79 7.77
C GLN A 217 -13.20 0.87 8.93
N VAL A 218 -12.74 -0.39 8.83
CA VAL A 218 -12.82 -1.37 9.93
C VAL A 218 -11.44 -1.57 10.57
N LEU A 219 -11.43 -1.81 11.88
CA LEU A 219 -10.26 -2.27 12.63
C LEU A 219 -10.35 -3.79 12.73
N TRP A 220 -9.41 -4.47 12.10
CA TRP A 220 -9.39 -5.93 12.03
C TRP A 220 -8.84 -6.56 13.29
N LEU A 221 -9.50 -7.58 13.75
CA LEU A 221 -9.02 -8.46 14.81
C LEU A 221 -8.44 -9.77 14.22
N ASP A 222 -7.58 -10.42 15.00
CA ASP A 222 -7.00 -11.70 14.64
C ASP A 222 -8.08 -12.77 14.38
N GLY A 223 -7.83 -13.61 13.39
CA GLY A 223 -8.82 -14.59 12.95
C GLY A 223 -9.01 -15.82 13.86
N VAL A 224 -8.21 -15.96 14.93
CA VAL A 224 -8.25 -17.10 15.86
C VAL A 224 -9.00 -16.75 17.14
N HIS A 225 -8.55 -15.71 17.82
CA HIS A 225 -9.09 -15.31 19.13
C HIS A 225 -10.09 -14.16 19.02
N ARG A 226 -10.11 -13.44 17.89
CA ARG A 226 -10.91 -12.22 17.66
C ARG A 226 -10.75 -11.19 18.78
N LYS A 227 -9.51 -11.03 19.20
CA LYS A 227 -9.13 -10.25 20.36
C LYS A 227 -8.02 -9.25 20.08
N TYR A 228 -7.05 -9.66 19.25
CA TYR A 228 -5.85 -8.88 18.99
C TYR A 228 -6.00 -8.08 17.71
N ILE A 229 -5.69 -6.81 17.79
CA ILE A 229 -5.73 -5.90 16.66
C ILE A 229 -4.63 -6.25 15.66
N GLU A 230 -4.94 -6.20 14.37
CA GLU A 230 -4.00 -6.47 13.28
C GLU A 230 -3.79 -5.26 12.38
N GLU A 231 -4.84 -4.79 11.71
CA GLU A 231 -4.78 -3.72 10.72
C GLU A 231 -6.04 -2.86 10.75
N VAL A 232 -6.00 -1.67 10.12
CA VAL A 232 -7.18 -0.82 9.89
C VAL A 232 -7.43 -0.67 8.39
N GLY A 233 -8.59 -1.16 7.92
CA GLY A 233 -8.89 -1.22 6.49
C GLY A 233 -7.81 -1.98 5.73
N SER A 234 -7.09 -1.30 4.83
CA SER A 234 -5.94 -1.82 4.09
C SER A 234 -4.59 -1.21 4.54
N MET A 235 -4.52 -0.73 5.78
CA MET A 235 -3.36 -0.05 6.37
C MET A 235 -2.92 -0.74 7.66
N ASN A 236 -1.63 -0.64 7.99
CA ASN A 236 -1.17 -0.91 9.35
C ASN A 236 -1.68 0.20 10.29
N VAL A 237 -1.70 -0.07 11.58
CA VAL A 237 -2.22 0.87 12.59
C VAL A 237 -1.22 1.08 13.72
N MET A 238 -1.23 2.28 14.28
CA MET A 238 -0.42 2.67 15.43
C MET A 238 -1.26 3.46 16.43
N PHE A 239 -0.91 3.37 17.71
CA PHE A 239 -1.61 4.01 18.82
C PHE A 239 -0.61 4.64 19.76
N GLN A 240 -0.83 5.88 20.19
CA GLN A 240 -0.09 6.48 21.29
C GLN A 240 -0.86 6.29 22.57
N VAL A 241 -0.36 5.43 23.46
CA VAL A 241 -0.93 5.20 24.79
C VAL A 241 0.09 5.67 25.85
N GLY A 242 -0.29 6.65 26.64
CA GLY A 242 0.66 7.34 27.51
C GLY A 242 1.82 7.93 26.70
N ASP A 243 3.05 7.52 27.04
CA ASP A 243 4.29 7.97 26.39
C ASP A 243 4.86 6.92 25.39
N THR A 244 4.10 5.86 25.13
CA THR A 244 4.54 4.75 24.28
C THR A 244 3.69 4.70 23.00
N VAL A 245 4.33 4.53 21.86
CA VAL A 245 3.66 4.22 20.61
C VAL A 245 3.59 2.71 20.44
N LEU A 246 2.39 2.19 20.30
CA LEU A 246 2.10 0.77 20.13
C LEU A 246 1.74 0.48 18.66
N THR A 247 2.17 -0.64 18.14
CA THR A 247 1.71 -1.16 16.86
C THR A 247 1.64 -2.69 16.91
N PRO A 248 0.67 -3.32 16.23
CA PRO A 248 0.62 -4.76 16.15
C PRO A 248 1.91 -5.37 15.61
N GLU A 249 2.39 -6.44 16.24
CA GLU A 249 3.54 -7.20 15.75
C GLU A 249 3.21 -7.98 14.47
N LEU A 250 4.23 -8.30 13.70
CA LEU A 250 4.07 -9.05 12.44
C LEU A 250 3.93 -10.56 12.72
N THR A 251 2.69 -10.98 13.00
CA THR A 251 2.34 -12.36 13.39
C THR A 251 2.29 -13.37 12.25
N GLY A 252 2.42 -12.90 10.98
CA GLY A 252 2.22 -13.72 9.78
C GLY A 252 0.83 -13.56 9.16
N SER A 253 -0.06 -12.77 9.75
CA SER A 253 -1.34 -12.31 9.17
C SER A 253 -1.32 -10.81 8.83
N VAL A 254 -0.39 -10.04 9.39
CA VAL A 254 -0.23 -8.60 9.18
C VAL A 254 0.75 -8.33 8.05
N LEU A 255 0.38 -7.44 7.12
CA LEU A 255 1.27 -7.04 6.03
C LEU A 255 2.45 -6.19 6.58
N PRO A 256 3.73 -6.53 6.24
CA PRO A 256 4.88 -5.70 6.63
C PRO A 256 4.91 -4.40 5.82
N GLY A 257 4.21 -3.37 6.31
CA GLY A 257 4.06 -2.09 5.62
C GLY A 257 5.35 -1.30 5.54
N ILE A 258 5.69 -0.76 4.36
CA ILE A 258 6.88 0.07 4.16
C ILE A 258 6.69 1.43 4.86
N THR A 259 5.49 2.00 4.82
CA THR A 259 5.17 3.20 5.59
C THR A 259 5.24 2.94 7.09
N ARG A 260 4.72 1.79 7.57
CA ARG A 260 4.87 1.36 8.97
C ARG A 260 6.35 1.30 9.39
N LYS A 261 7.19 0.65 8.60
CA LYS A 261 8.64 0.56 8.83
C LYS A 261 9.27 1.96 8.92
N SER A 262 8.92 2.85 8.00
CA SER A 262 9.41 4.23 7.99
C SER A 262 8.95 5.04 9.20
N CYS A 263 7.69 4.88 9.64
CA CYS A 263 7.19 5.47 10.89
C CYS A 263 7.99 4.99 12.11
N LEU A 264 8.25 3.68 12.20
CA LEU A 264 9.03 3.11 13.32
C LEU A 264 10.46 3.67 13.37
N GLU A 265 11.12 3.80 12.21
CA GLU A 265 12.46 4.36 12.10
C GLU A 265 12.46 5.85 12.51
N LEU A 266 11.49 6.65 12.08
CA LEU A 266 11.33 8.05 12.48
C LEU A 266 11.06 8.21 13.98
N LEU A 267 10.08 7.47 14.51
CA LEU A 267 9.72 7.54 15.94
C LEU A 267 10.90 7.19 16.84
N LYS A 268 11.63 6.13 16.49
CA LYS A 268 12.86 5.73 17.20
C LYS A 268 13.96 6.81 17.11
N SER A 269 14.12 7.44 15.91
CA SER A 269 15.09 8.54 15.74
C SER A 269 14.75 9.79 16.54
N TRP A 270 13.48 9.98 16.90
CA TRP A 270 13.03 11.07 17.78
C TRP A 270 13.12 10.73 19.26
N GLY A 271 13.62 9.53 19.60
CA GLY A 271 13.76 9.08 20.99
C GLY A 271 12.45 8.64 21.65
N LEU A 272 11.40 8.39 20.85
CA LEU A 272 10.13 7.91 21.38
C LEU A 272 10.18 6.41 21.66
N LYS A 273 9.53 6.00 22.76
CA LYS A 273 9.34 4.59 23.08
C LYS A 273 8.33 3.99 22.11
N VAL A 274 8.74 2.90 21.45
CA VAL A 274 7.89 2.18 20.47
C VAL A 274 7.90 0.71 20.81
N GLU A 275 6.72 0.10 20.89
CA GLU A 275 6.54 -1.32 21.14
C GLU A 275 5.75 -1.98 20.00
N GLU A 276 6.34 -3.04 19.46
CA GLU A 276 5.70 -3.93 18.49
C GLU A 276 5.24 -5.19 19.25
N ARG A 277 3.93 -5.33 19.49
CA ARG A 277 3.39 -6.40 20.32
C ARG A 277 1.92 -6.73 19.99
N LEU A 278 1.40 -7.77 20.59
CA LEU A 278 -0.05 -8.02 20.59
C LEU A 278 -0.75 -6.91 21.41
N ILE A 279 -1.83 -6.37 20.84
CA ILE A 279 -2.66 -5.31 21.43
C ILE A 279 -4.11 -5.80 21.37
N THR A 280 -4.82 -5.82 22.50
CA THR A 280 -6.23 -6.21 22.48
C THR A 280 -7.12 -5.00 22.19
N ALA A 281 -8.28 -5.23 21.57
CA ALA A 281 -9.28 -4.17 21.41
C ALA A 281 -9.71 -3.62 22.77
N GLN A 282 -9.93 -4.48 23.76
CA GLN A 282 -10.31 -4.08 25.12
C GLN A 282 -9.28 -3.12 25.75
N GLU A 283 -7.98 -3.43 25.62
CA GLU A 283 -6.90 -2.55 26.11
C GLU A 283 -7.00 -1.14 25.53
N LEU A 284 -7.31 -1.01 24.25
CA LEU A 284 -7.46 0.31 23.63
C LEU A 284 -8.72 1.05 24.09
N PHE A 285 -9.83 0.34 24.29
CA PHE A 285 -11.06 0.95 24.77
C PHE A 285 -10.93 1.35 26.23
N ASP A 286 -10.24 0.57 27.07
CA ASP A 286 -9.89 0.94 28.44
C ASP A 286 -9.01 2.18 28.47
N ALA A 287 -7.96 2.22 27.63
CA ALA A 287 -7.08 3.38 27.50
C ALA A 287 -7.82 4.63 26.93
N GLY A 288 -8.85 4.43 26.15
CA GLY A 288 -9.74 5.49 25.71
C GLY A 288 -10.61 6.03 26.84
N ALA A 289 -11.14 5.15 27.68
CA ALA A 289 -11.98 5.50 28.80
C ALA A 289 -11.22 6.22 29.94
N ASP A 290 -9.97 5.82 30.21
CA ASP A 290 -9.13 6.43 31.23
C ASP A 290 -8.31 7.64 30.71
N GLY A 291 -8.40 7.97 29.42
CA GLY A 291 -7.74 9.11 28.78
C GLY A 291 -6.25 8.91 28.47
N THR A 292 -5.72 7.69 28.59
CA THR A 292 -4.32 7.39 28.25
C THR A 292 -4.11 7.17 26.75
N LEU A 293 -5.14 6.83 25.98
CA LEU A 293 -5.10 6.79 24.51
C LEU A 293 -5.08 8.23 23.97
N LYS A 294 -3.91 8.70 23.57
CA LYS A 294 -3.69 10.08 23.12
C LYS A 294 -3.96 10.26 21.62
N GLU A 295 -3.44 9.35 20.80
CA GLU A 295 -3.57 9.39 19.33
C GLU A 295 -3.70 7.98 18.75
N ALA A 296 -4.32 7.89 17.57
CA ALA A 296 -4.37 6.69 16.76
C ALA A 296 -4.32 7.05 15.27
N TRP A 297 -3.64 6.25 14.47
CA TRP A 297 -3.55 6.48 13.02
C TRP A 297 -3.24 5.20 12.23
N GLY A 298 -3.78 5.14 11.01
CA GLY A 298 -3.38 4.17 10.00
C GLY A 298 -2.15 4.62 9.22
N THR A 299 -1.37 3.68 8.70
CA THR A 299 -0.19 3.96 7.85
C THR A 299 -0.24 3.14 6.56
N GLY A 300 -0.08 3.81 5.41
CA GLY A 300 -0.11 3.14 4.09
C GLY A 300 0.43 4.02 2.97
N THR A 301 0.69 3.43 1.81
CA THR A 301 1.26 4.18 0.66
C THR A 301 0.31 5.27 0.15
N ALA A 302 -0.99 5.01 0.12
CA ALA A 302 -1.97 5.95 -0.44
C ALA A 302 -2.15 7.19 0.46
N ALA A 303 -2.52 6.99 1.73
CA ALA A 303 -2.81 8.07 2.67
C ALA A 303 -1.56 8.60 3.40
N VAL A 304 -0.46 7.86 3.41
CA VAL A 304 0.75 8.05 4.22
C VAL A 304 0.42 7.88 5.71
N ILE A 305 -0.27 8.83 6.31
CA ILE A 305 -0.84 8.80 7.67
C ILE A 305 -2.33 9.10 7.57
N SER A 306 -3.15 8.27 8.20
CA SER A 306 -4.62 8.44 8.30
C SER A 306 -5.01 8.53 9.77
N PRO A 307 -5.16 9.75 10.34
CA PRO A 307 -5.56 9.90 11.74
C PRO A 307 -6.93 9.27 12.02
N ILE A 308 -7.09 8.68 13.19
CA ILE A 308 -8.33 8.08 13.68
C ILE A 308 -8.89 9.01 14.77
N GLY A 309 -10.08 9.56 14.54
CA GLY A 309 -10.74 10.47 15.48
C GLY A 309 -11.78 9.79 16.36
N GLU A 310 -12.30 8.65 15.95
CA GLU A 310 -13.32 7.90 16.68
C GLU A 310 -13.20 6.41 16.40
N MET A 311 -13.39 5.59 17.42
CA MET A 311 -13.46 4.13 17.32
C MET A 311 -14.79 3.65 17.93
N GLY A 312 -15.54 2.83 17.21
CA GLY A 312 -16.72 2.12 17.68
C GLY A 312 -16.47 0.64 17.83
N TRP A 313 -16.98 0.02 18.89
CA TRP A 313 -16.93 -1.41 19.12
C TRP A 313 -18.18 -1.84 19.87
N GLU A 314 -19.08 -2.56 19.21
CA GLU A 314 -20.38 -2.89 19.76
C GLU A 314 -21.13 -1.62 20.23
N ASP A 315 -21.47 -1.52 21.50
CA ASP A 315 -22.12 -0.37 22.12
C ASP A 315 -21.12 0.66 22.70
N GLN A 316 -19.80 0.41 22.54
CA GLN A 316 -18.75 1.27 23.07
C GLN A 316 -18.25 2.26 22.02
N HIS A 317 -17.95 3.49 22.43
CA HIS A 317 -17.37 4.52 21.60
C HIS A 317 -16.22 5.21 22.31
N VAL A 318 -15.12 5.42 21.59
CA VAL A 318 -13.95 6.17 22.06
C VAL A 318 -13.65 7.28 21.08
N VAL A 319 -13.62 8.52 21.60
CA VAL A 319 -13.17 9.70 20.83
C VAL A 319 -11.68 9.88 21.10
N VAL A 320 -10.88 9.80 20.05
CA VAL A 320 -9.43 9.94 20.12
C VAL A 320 -9.06 11.39 19.85
N HIS A 321 -8.24 11.98 20.73
CA HIS A 321 -7.75 13.36 20.62
C HIS A 321 -8.86 14.41 20.35
N GLY A 322 -10.03 14.20 20.94
CA GLY A 322 -11.19 15.10 20.71
C GLY A 322 -11.69 15.14 19.26
N GLY A 323 -11.49 14.07 18.49
CA GLY A 323 -11.87 13.99 17.07
C GLY A 323 -10.97 14.82 16.14
N LYS A 324 -9.81 15.26 16.60
CA LYS A 324 -8.87 16.10 15.85
C LYS A 324 -7.59 15.33 15.52
N ILE A 325 -6.78 15.88 14.62
CA ILE A 325 -5.47 15.35 14.31
C ILE A 325 -4.54 15.56 15.51
N GLY A 326 -3.91 14.50 15.97
CA GLY A 326 -2.93 14.58 17.03
C GLY A 326 -1.58 15.11 16.53
N PRO A 327 -0.79 15.77 17.42
CA PRO A 327 0.49 16.38 17.04
C PRO A 327 1.53 15.37 16.56
N LEU A 328 1.50 14.12 17.03
CA LEU A 328 2.45 13.09 16.60
C LEU A 328 2.10 12.56 15.22
N ALA A 329 0.82 12.29 14.94
CA ALA A 329 0.33 11.91 13.61
C ALA A 329 0.64 13.00 12.57
N GLN A 330 0.41 14.27 12.91
CA GLN A 330 0.77 15.41 12.06
C GLN A 330 2.28 15.48 11.81
N ARG A 331 3.09 15.34 12.86
CA ARG A 331 4.55 15.35 12.73
C ARG A 331 5.07 14.23 11.84
N LEU A 332 4.50 13.02 11.95
CA LEU A 332 4.84 11.89 11.08
C LEU A 332 4.48 12.18 9.63
N TYR A 333 3.26 12.69 9.39
CA TYR A 333 2.81 13.06 8.05
C TYR A 333 3.73 14.08 7.40
N ASP A 334 4.02 15.19 8.10
CA ASP A 334 4.86 16.28 7.57
C ASP A 334 6.30 15.83 7.29
N ASN A 335 6.84 14.92 8.11
CA ASN A 335 8.20 14.42 7.89
C ASN A 335 8.25 13.41 6.74
N LEU A 336 7.34 12.45 6.71
CA LEU A 336 7.30 11.45 5.64
C LEU A 336 7.04 12.09 4.28
N THR A 337 6.01 12.94 4.18
CA THR A 337 5.70 13.64 2.92
C THR A 337 6.80 14.60 2.53
N GLY A 338 7.40 15.31 3.50
CA GLY A 338 8.53 16.21 3.25
C GLY A 338 9.75 15.46 2.69
N ILE A 339 10.08 14.28 3.21
CA ILE A 339 11.14 13.42 2.67
C ILE A 339 10.74 12.90 1.27
N GLN A 340 9.50 12.41 1.11
CA GLN A 340 8.99 11.88 -0.16
C GLN A 340 9.02 12.92 -1.28
N TRP A 341 8.77 14.18 -1.00
CA TRP A 341 8.81 15.27 -1.97
C TRP A 341 10.15 16.01 -2.02
N GLY A 342 11.12 15.63 -1.18
CA GLY A 342 12.44 16.27 -1.13
C GLY A 342 12.43 17.69 -0.57
N THR A 343 11.36 18.08 0.14
CA THR A 343 11.25 19.36 0.86
C THR A 343 11.86 19.33 2.25
N ARG A 344 12.17 18.12 2.76
CA ARG A 344 12.91 17.88 3.99
C ARG A 344 14.13 16.99 3.73
N PRO A 345 15.18 17.09 4.53
CA PRO A 345 16.33 16.18 4.46
C PRO A 345 15.91 14.73 4.61
N ASP A 346 16.59 13.84 3.90
CA ASP A 346 16.45 12.38 4.03
C ASP A 346 17.66 11.81 4.78
N PRO A 347 17.61 11.71 6.11
CA PRO A 347 18.74 11.22 6.90
C PRO A 347 18.92 9.70 6.82
N PHE A 348 17.99 9.00 6.17
CA PHE A 348 17.99 7.55 6.09
C PHE A 348 18.37 7.01 4.70
N GLY A 349 18.48 7.87 3.69
CA GLY A 349 18.76 7.47 2.31
C GLY A 349 17.61 6.70 1.66
N TRP A 350 16.35 7.03 1.99
CA TRP A 350 15.16 6.36 1.45
C TRP A 350 14.79 6.81 0.04
N VAL A 351 15.19 8.01 -0.33
CA VAL A 351 14.84 8.63 -1.60
C VAL A 351 15.84 8.26 -2.68
N VAL A 352 15.32 7.83 -3.82
CA VAL A 352 16.08 7.52 -5.03
C VAL A 352 15.68 8.52 -6.10
N LYS A 353 16.59 9.43 -6.45
CA LYS A 353 16.38 10.44 -7.51
C LYS A 353 16.56 9.82 -8.90
N ARG A 354 15.71 10.22 -9.86
CA ARG A 354 15.73 9.76 -11.27
C ARG A 354 15.49 10.91 -12.25
#